data_8b3d9bae15dae3bd67c027d53230adcd
#
_entry.id   8b3d9bae15dae3bd67c027d53230adcd
#
_cell.length_a   1.000
_cell.length_b   1.000
_cell.length_c   1.000
_cell.angle_alpha   90.00
_cell.angle_beta   90.00
_cell.angle_gamma   90.00
#
_symmetry.space_group_name_H-M   'P 1'
#
loop_
_entity.id
_entity.type
_entity.pdbx_description
1 polymer ?
#
loop_
_entity_poly.entity_id
_entity_poly.type
_entity_poly.pdbx_seq_one_letter_code
_entity_poly.pdbx_strand_id
1 'polypeptide(L)'
;MKNRLYYIIMAASLAVAGLAGCAGNDASDDMKDTGSAVVSDSAIEINEESVVTTSEVTYPIVINHAFGETIIESKPERIVTLAWANQDAVLALGITPVGVSAANYGMMTENRLHLWTDEAFKKLGVETPNVFHDETGWDYEAVAACEPDVIIASYSGFTEEEYNLLSEIAPVVPFVETAWKTSWREQTIVNATAMGMKAEGEALVEETDALIKEKVSEHPEFEGKKAAYFWISQDDMSVFYAYLPNDPRASYLNDLGLETPESILSLAESTEAFSVTISRENTDLLNDVDIMVVYGDEGLLEALQADPLMMRIPAVQNGAVVLIDSTTALAAATTPSVLSIPYAIDEYLTLLGEAAEKINE
;
A
#
# COMPACT_ATOMS: atom_id res chain seq x y z
N MET A 1 -1.72 -36.86 -10.27
CA MET A 1 -1.18 -35.64 -10.90
C MET A 1 -1.45 -34.55 -9.91
N LYS A 2 -0.41 -34.01 -9.28
CA LYS A 2 -0.53 -33.01 -8.20
C LYS A 2 -0.57 -31.64 -8.87
N ASN A 3 -1.72 -30.98 -8.85
CA ASN A 3 -1.83 -29.58 -9.21
C ASN A 3 -1.07 -28.77 -8.16
N ARG A 4 0.11 -28.31 -8.53
CA ARG A 4 0.78 -27.24 -7.79
C ARG A 4 0.11 -25.94 -8.21
N LEU A 5 -0.71 -25.40 -7.33
CA LEU A 5 -1.19 -24.05 -7.41
C LEU A 5 0.05 -23.15 -7.20
N TYR A 6 0.59 -22.61 -8.28
CA TYR A 6 1.63 -21.58 -8.17
C TYR A 6 0.94 -20.29 -7.73
N TYR A 7 1.14 -19.93 -6.48
CA TYR A 7 0.95 -18.54 -6.07
C TYR A 7 2.04 -17.74 -6.76
N ILE A 8 1.70 -17.13 -7.89
CA ILE A 8 2.55 -16.13 -8.50
C ILE A 8 2.30 -14.84 -7.71
N ILE A 9 3.02 -14.71 -6.62
CA ILE A 9 3.25 -13.41 -6.01
C ILE A 9 4.31 -12.79 -6.91
N MET A 10 3.89 -11.82 -7.68
CA MET A 10 4.75 -11.13 -8.63
C MET A 10 5.61 -10.13 -7.90
N ALA A 11 6.86 -10.12 -8.17
CA ALA A 11 7.79 -9.12 -7.73
C ALA A 11 8.30 -8.33 -8.93
N ALA A 12 8.25 -7.05 -8.90
CA ALA A 12 8.76 -6.19 -9.95
C ALA A 12 9.73 -5.14 -9.44
N SER A 13 10.73 -4.83 -10.12
CA SER A 13 11.78 -3.93 -9.69
C SER A 13 11.94 -2.71 -10.58
N LEU A 14 12.42 -1.63 -10.07
CA LEU A 14 12.72 -0.45 -10.79
C LEU A 14 13.98 0.29 -10.54
N ALA A 15 14.51 0.89 -11.44
CA ALA A 15 15.71 1.69 -11.38
C ALA A 15 15.44 3.18 -11.52
N VAL A 16 16.10 3.94 -10.69
CA VAL A 16 16.12 5.39 -10.70
C VAL A 16 17.35 5.89 -11.44
N ALA A 17 17.17 6.89 -12.27
CA ALA A 17 18.25 7.75 -12.73
C ALA A 17 18.05 9.16 -12.15
N GLY A 18 18.88 9.52 -11.20
CA GLY A 18 18.95 10.89 -10.72
C GLY A 18 19.83 11.75 -11.63
N LEU A 19 19.48 13.01 -11.80
CA LEU A 19 20.40 14.04 -12.32
C LEU A 19 20.38 15.22 -11.39
N ALA A 20 21.55 15.43 -10.81
CA ALA A 20 21.93 16.63 -10.08
C ALA A 20 22.17 17.80 -11.04
N GLY A 21 21.74 18.98 -10.69
CA GLY A 21 22.09 20.23 -11.34
C GLY A 21 22.42 21.28 -10.30
N CYS A 22 23.68 21.65 -10.24
CA CYS A 22 24.29 22.61 -9.33
C CYS A 22 24.15 24.06 -9.75
N ALA A 23 24.31 24.92 -8.75
CA ALA A 23 24.97 26.22 -8.75
C ALA A 23 24.17 27.38 -9.32
N GLY A 24 24.21 28.45 -8.74
CA GLY A 24 25.15 29.22 -7.90
C GLY A 24 24.74 30.67 -7.88
N ASN A 25 25.01 31.22 -6.81
CA ASN A 25 25.67 32.49 -6.51
C ASN A 25 25.17 33.84 -7.05
N ASP A 26 25.05 34.64 -6.05
CA ASP A 26 25.61 35.97 -5.79
C ASP A 26 24.82 37.23 -6.09
N ALA A 27 24.73 37.89 -4.98
CA ALA A 27 25.16 39.24 -4.63
C ALA A 27 24.24 40.42 -4.84
N SER A 28 23.96 40.95 -3.68
CA SER A 28 24.13 42.35 -3.23
C SER A 28 23.43 43.50 -4.02
N ASP A 29 22.83 44.25 -3.27
CA ASP A 29 23.01 45.61 -2.80
C ASP A 29 21.90 46.61 -3.03
N ASP A 30 21.65 47.25 -1.95
CA ASP A 30 21.46 48.69 -1.69
C ASP A 30 20.11 49.40 -1.80
N MET A 31 19.69 49.76 -0.61
CA MET A 31 19.35 51.09 -0.08
C MET A 31 18.14 51.89 -0.55
N LYS A 32 17.47 52.29 0.52
CA LYS A 32 16.84 53.61 0.87
C LYS A 32 15.34 53.69 0.64
N ASP A 33 14.65 53.88 1.64
CA ASP A 33 14.46 54.87 2.72
C ASP A 33 13.10 55.60 2.58
N THR A 34 12.52 55.84 3.73
CA THR A 34 11.50 56.81 4.13
C THR A 34 10.01 56.46 4.00
N GLY A 35 9.35 56.44 5.16
CA GLY A 35 7.92 56.64 5.28
C GLY A 35 7.35 56.21 6.65
N SER A 36 7.61 57.04 7.66
CA SER A 36 6.99 56.91 8.98
C SER A 36 5.47 57.15 8.94
N ALA A 37 4.69 56.25 9.56
CA ALA A 37 3.39 56.59 10.15
C ALA A 37 3.12 55.70 11.35
N VAL A 38 2.86 56.35 12.43
CA VAL A 38 2.64 55.88 13.80
C VAL A 38 1.20 55.40 13.99
N VAL A 39 1.04 54.56 15.04
CA VAL A 39 -0.16 54.27 15.87
C VAL A 39 -0.92 53.00 15.43
N SER A 40 -0.94 51.92 16.19
CA SER A 40 -1.76 51.75 17.39
C SER A 40 -1.45 50.38 18.00
N ASP A 41 -1.16 50.45 19.26
CA ASP A 41 -1.01 49.36 20.21
C ASP A 41 -2.36 48.60 20.32
N SER A 42 -2.41 47.35 19.98
CA SER A 42 -3.37 46.39 20.49
C SER A 42 -2.64 45.07 20.66
N ALA A 43 -2.31 44.84 21.91
CA ALA A 43 -1.79 43.54 22.36
C ALA A 43 -2.77 42.43 22.00
N ILE A 44 -2.38 41.59 21.06
CA ILE A 44 -2.98 40.27 20.89
C ILE A 44 -2.28 39.38 21.90
N GLU A 45 -2.99 39.02 22.95
CA GLU A 45 -2.58 37.95 23.85
C GLU A 45 -2.48 36.67 23.02
N ILE A 46 -1.25 36.27 22.80
CA ILE A 46 -0.97 34.93 22.28
C ILE A 46 -1.24 33.99 23.44
N ASN A 47 -2.37 33.30 23.34
CA ASN A 47 -2.71 32.22 24.26
C ASN A 47 -1.85 31.03 23.87
N GLU A 48 -0.64 30.96 24.46
CA GLU A 48 0.14 29.72 24.47
C GLU A 48 -0.56 28.78 25.42
N GLU A 49 -1.16 27.73 24.87
CA GLU A 49 -1.29 26.39 25.48
C GLU A 49 -2.25 25.55 24.67
N SER A 50 -1.79 25.12 23.48
CA SER A 50 -2.20 23.81 22.99
C SER A 50 -1.19 22.81 23.54
N VAL A 51 -1.36 22.45 24.80
CA VAL A 51 -0.70 21.29 25.38
C VAL A 51 -1.29 20.08 24.66
N VAL A 52 -0.58 19.55 23.66
CA VAL A 52 -0.77 18.17 23.21
C VAL A 52 -0.44 17.30 24.43
N THR A 53 -1.47 16.91 25.17
CA THR A 53 -1.37 15.90 26.20
C THR A 53 -1.00 14.60 25.48
N THR A 54 0.28 14.29 25.41
CA THR A 54 0.72 12.92 25.14
C THR A 54 0.18 12.07 26.28
N SER A 55 -0.93 11.38 26.02
CA SER A 55 -1.42 10.36 26.95
C SER A 55 -0.32 9.33 27.12
N GLU A 56 0.19 9.18 28.36
CA GLU A 56 1.17 8.13 28.64
C GLU A 56 0.58 6.78 28.22
N VAL A 57 1.30 6.07 27.34
CA VAL A 57 0.90 4.74 26.90
C VAL A 57 0.96 3.80 28.10
N THR A 58 -0.14 3.13 28.35
CA THR A 58 -0.26 2.18 29.47
C THR A 58 0.01 0.77 28.99
N TYR A 59 0.96 0.10 29.63
CA TYR A 59 1.24 -1.32 29.41
C TYR A 59 0.61 -2.19 30.51
N PRO A 60 0.23 -3.45 30.22
CA PRO A 60 0.39 -4.12 28.95
C PRO A 60 -0.60 -3.62 27.88
N ILE A 61 -0.17 -3.66 26.60
CA ILE A 61 -1.06 -3.48 25.46
C ILE A 61 -1.59 -4.84 25.05
N VAL A 62 -2.90 -4.97 24.88
CA VAL A 62 -3.54 -6.20 24.39
C VAL A 62 -4.09 -5.95 22.99
N ILE A 63 -3.68 -6.78 22.03
CA ILE A 63 -4.12 -6.72 20.64
C ILE A 63 -4.85 -8.02 20.31
N ASN A 64 -6.14 -7.93 19.98
CA ASN A 64 -6.93 -9.07 19.52
C ASN A 64 -6.70 -9.30 18.03
N HIS A 65 -6.60 -10.56 17.60
CA HIS A 65 -6.33 -10.94 16.22
C HIS A 65 -6.90 -12.35 15.91
N ALA A 66 -6.77 -12.80 14.68
CA ALA A 66 -7.38 -14.04 14.19
C ALA A 66 -7.04 -15.30 15.00
N PHE A 67 -5.88 -15.34 15.67
CA PHE A 67 -5.43 -16.49 16.47
C PHE A 67 -5.60 -16.30 17.99
N GLY A 68 -6.28 -15.22 18.42
CA GLY A 68 -6.52 -14.93 19.84
C GLY A 68 -6.10 -13.51 20.23
N GLU A 69 -5.19 -13.39 21.19
CA GLU A 69 -4.67 -12.10 21.66
C GLU A 69 -3.16 -12.11 21.82
N THR A 70 -2.52 -10.97 21.54
CA THR A 70 -1.11 -10.73 21.85
C THR A 70 -1.00 -9.69 22.93
N ILE A 71 -0.19 -9.99 23.97
CA ILE A 71 0.08 -9.11 25.09
C ILE A 71 1.50 -8.56 24.97
N ILE A 72 1.62 -7.23 24.92
CA ILE A 72 2.89 -6.52 24.89
C ILE A 72 3.09 -5.85 26.24
N GLU A 73 3.97 -6.43 27.05
CA GLU A 73 4.15 -6.09 28.47
C GLU A 73 4.85 -4.74 28.69
N SER A 74 5.66 -4.30 27.75
CA SER A 74 6.43 -3.05 27.82
C SER A 74 6.69 -2.49 26.43
N LYS A 75 7.17 -1.25 26.33
CA LYS A 75 7.49 -0.62 25.04
C LYS A 75 8.53 -1.45 24.28
N PRO A 76 8.21 -1.93 23.06
CA PRO A 76 9.18 -2.65 22.24
C PRO A 76 10.35 -1.77 21.81
N GLU A 77 11.56 -2.32 21.82
CA GLU A 77 12.77 -1.69 21.34
C GLU A 77 13.36 -2.41 20.13
N ARG A 78 13.07 -3.71 19.97
CA ARG A 78 13.58 -4.59 18.92
C ARG A 78 12.43 -5.17 18.11
N ILE A 79 12.04 -4.46 17.09
CA ILE A 79 10.88 -4.79 16.26
C ILE A 79 11.35 -5.57 15.03
N VAL A 80 10.76 -6.73 14.79
CA VAL A 80 10.84 -7.45 13.53
C VAL A 80 9.52 -7.26 12.78
N THR A 81 9.56 -7.04 11.48
CA THR A 81 8.37 -7.02 10.63
C THR A 81 8.45 -8.13 9.59
N LEU A 82 7.36 -8.87 9.45
CA LEU A 82 7.25 -9.97 8.49
C LEU A 82 6.09 -9.72 7.52
N ALA A 83 6.14 -10.41 6.40
CA ALA A 83 5.16 -10.33 5.32
C ALA A 83 5.11 -8.95 4.63
N TRP A 84 3.95 -8.53 4.10
CA TRP A 84 3.86 -7.41 3.16
C TRP A 84 3.75 -6.05 3.86
N ALA A 85 4.68 -5.15 3.56
CA ALA A 85 4.64 -3.72 3.88
C ALA A 85 4.46 -3.36 5.38
N ASN A 86 4.61 -4.33 6.30
CA ASN A 86 4.48 -4.06 7.73
C ASN A 86 5.58 -3.12 8.25
N GLN A 87 6.76 -3.14 7.65
CA GLN A 87 7.86 -2.23 7.96
C GLN A 87 7.55 -0.77 7.59
N ASP A 88 6.65 -0.52 6.65
CA ASP A 88 6.39 0.82 6.14
C ASP A 88 5.79 1.74 7.22
N ALA A 89 4.84 1.25 8.02
CA ALA A 89 4.30 2.00 9.15
C ALA A 89 5.35 2.24 10.25
N VAL A 90 6.19 1.23 10.52
CA VAL A 90 7.27 1.32 11.52
C VAL A 90 8.29 2.40 11.13
N LEU A 91 8.72 2.39 9.86
CA LEU A 91 9.66 3.36 9.30
C LEU A 91 9.07 4.76 9.21
N ALA A 92 7.80 4.89 8.79
CA ALA A 92 7.10 6.17 8.71
C ALA A 92 6.99 6.86 10.08
N LEU A 93 6.87 6.06 11.15
CA LEU A 93 6.88 6.55 12.53
C LEU A 93 8.29 6.77 13.11
N GLY A 94 9.33 6.70 12.28
CA GLY A 94 10.70 7.00 12.66
C GLY A 94 11.42 5.90 13.43
N ILE A 95 10.88 4.69 13.44
CA ILE A 95 11.48 3.53 14.10
C ILE A 95 12.18 2.66 13.06
N THR A 96 13.38 2.19 13.39
CA THR A 96 14.14 1.25 12.55
C THR A 96 13.89 -0.18 13.04
N PRO A 97 13.22 -1.05 12.26
CA PRO A 97 13.10 -2.45 12.62
C PRO A 97 14.46 -3.16 12.57
N VAL A 98 14.68 -4.14 13.45
CA VAL A 98 15.92 -4.93 13.52
C VAL A 98 15.99 -6.04 12.48
N GLY A 99 14.89 -6.31 11.81
CA GLY A 99 14.79 -7.25 10.68
C GLY A 99 13.45 -7.11 9.97
N VAL A 100 13.45 -7.30 8.65
CA VAL A 100 12.26 -7.16 7.79
C VAL A 100 12.22 -8.24 6.72
N SER A 101 11.01 -8.60 6.27
CA SER A 101 10.83 -9.46 5.09
C SER A 101 11.36 -8.79 3.83
N ALA A 102 11.96 -9.57 2.94
CA ALA A 102 12.27 -9.11 1.59
C ALA A 102 10.99 -8.76 0.84
N ALA A 103 11.07 -7.74 0.00
CA ALA A 103 10.06 -7.53 -1.01
C ALA A 103 10.08 -8.73 -2.00
N ASN A 104 8.90 -9.24 -2.31
CA ASN A 104 8.73 -10.42 -3.18
C ASN A 104 7.85 -10.12 -4.40
N TYR A 105 7.39 -8.88 -4.53
CA TYR A 105 6.63 -8.38 -5.67
C TYR A 105 6.96 -6.91 -5.90
N GLY A 106 6.88 -6.47 -7.14
CA GLY A 106 7.28 -5.11 -7.45
C GLY A 106 8.79 -4.96 -7.61
N MET A 107 9.19 -3.76 -8.02
CA MET A 107 10.56 -3.36 -8.16
C MET A 107 11.25 -3.28 -6.82
N MET A 108 12.43 -3.79 -6.79
CA MET A 108 13.26 -3.87 -5.58
C MET A 108 14.61 -3.21 -5.81
N THR A 109 15.16 -2.68 -4.74
CA THR A 109 16.55 -2.25 -4.66
C THR A 109 17.50 -3.45 -4.54
N GLU A 110 18.81 -3.20 -4.53
CA GLU A 110 19.82 -4.23 -4.24
C GLU A 110 19.64 -4.82 -2.83
N ASN A 111 19.05 -4.06 -1.90
CA ASN A 111 18.68 -4.51 -0.55
C ASN A 111 17.42 -5.41 -0.54
N ARG A 112 16.82 -5.70 -1.70
CA ARG A 112 15.56 -6.46 -1.82
C ARG A 112 14.39 -5.82 -1.06
N LEU A 113 14.34 -4.51 -1.04
CA LEU A 113 13.25 -3.72 -0.49
C LEU A 113 12.57 -2.92 -1.60
N HIS A 114 11.32 -2.53 -1.40
CA HIS A 114 10.69 -1.54 -2.26
C HIS A 114 11.43 -0.22 -2.18
N LEU A 115 11.34 0.61 -3.23
CA LEU A 115 12.09 1.86 -3.33
C LEU A 115 11.80 2.81 -2.18
N TRP A 116 10.53 3.00 -1.83
CA TRP A 116 10.09 3.84 -0.72
C TRP A 116 10.56 3.32 0.64
N THR A 117 10.57 1.99 0.82
CA THR A 117 11.05 1.35 2.04
C THR A 117 12.55 1.54 2.21
N ASP A 118 13.35 1.32 1.16
CA ASP A 118 14.80 1.51 1.15
C ASP A 118 15.17 2.99 1.38
N GLU A 119 14.43 3.92 0.77
CA GLU A 119 14.58 5.34 1.03
C GLU A 119 14.28 5.71 2.48
N ALA A 120 13.24 5.12 3.08
CA ALA A 120 12.89 5.36 4.48
C ALA A 120 13.99 4.86 5.42
N PHE A 121 14.58 3.68 5.17
CA PHE A 121 15.73 3.20 5.90
C PHE A 121 16.93 4.17 5.80
N LYS A 122 17.25 4.64 4.60
CA LYS A 122 18.34 5.59 4.37
C LYS A 122 18.10 6.92 5.08
N LYS A 123 16.87 7.42 5.10
CA LYS A 123 16.50 8.63 5.87
C LYS A 123 16.74 8.46 7.37
N LEU A 124 16.61 7.25 7.89
CA LEU A 124 16.91 6.89 9.27
C LEU A 124 18.38 6.52 9.51
N GLY A 125 19.24 6.66 8.49
CA GLY A 125 20.68 6.41 8.58
C GLY A 125 21.09 4.94 8.44
N VAL A 126 20.21 4.07 7.91
CA VAL A 126 20.49 2.66 7.70
C VAL A 126 20.67 2.38 6.21
N GLU A 127 21.90 2.13 5.79
CA GLU A 127 22.25 1.83 4.39
C GLU A 127 22.05 0.34 4.04
N THR A 128 22.19 -0.54 5.02
CA THR A 128 22.12 -1.99 4.83
C THR A 128 21.24 -2.61 5.90
N PRO A 129 19.92 -2.59 5.72
CA PRO A 129 19.01 -3.21 6.66
C PRO A 129 19.15 -4.74 6.66
N ASN A 130 18.74 -5.37 7.76
CA ASN A 130 18.69 -6.82 7.86
C ASN A 130 17.39 -7.32 7.20
N VAL A 131 17.52 -8.04 6.08
CA VAL A 131 16.40 -8.48 5.24
C VAL A 131 16.35 -10.00 5.19
N PHE A 132 15.21 -10.57 5.54
CA PHE A 132 14.97 -12.00 5.51
C PHE A 132 14.57 -12.47 4.11
N HIS A 133 15.07 -13.65 3.72
CA HIS A 133 14.74 -14.32 2.48
C HIS A 133 13.64 -15.37 2.75
N ASP A 134 12.41 -14.91 2.90
CA ASP A 134 11.26 -15.72 3.31
C ASP A 134 10.32 -16.13 2.16
N GLU A 135 10.80 -16.09 0.92
CA GLU A 135 10.01 -16.41 -0.29
C GLU A 135 9.52 -17.86 -0.34
N THR A 136 10.21 -18.77 0.32
CA THR A 136 9.88 -20.21 0.34
C THR A 136 9.41 -20.70 1.69
N GLY A 137 9.28 -19.82 2.66
CA GLY A 137 8.90 -20.08 4.06
C GLY A 137 9.67 -19.15 5.00
N TRP A 138 9.18 -19.01 6.20
CA TRP A 138 9.74 -18.08 7.19
C TRP A 138 11.11 -18.58 7.71
N ASP A 139 12.09 -17.69 7.73
CA ASP A 139 13.40 -17.96 8.33
C ASP A 139 13.38 -17.72 9.85
N TYR A 140 12.84 -18.69 10.60
CA TYR A 140 12.71 -18.63 12.06
C TYR A 140 14.05 -18.41 12.75
N GLU A 141 15.15 -18.97 12.21
CA GLU A 141 16.49 -18.81 12.80
C GLU A 141 16.99 -17.37 12.64
N ALA A 142 16.81 -16.76 11.47
CA ALA A 142 17.17 -15.37 11.23
C ALA A 142 16.31 -14.41 12.06
N VAL A 143 15.01 -14.67 12.20
CA VAL A 143 14.11 -13.90 13.06
C VAL A 143 14.57 -14.00 14.52
N ALA A 144 14.81 -15.21 15.03
CA ALA A 144 15.26 -15.42 16.41
C ALA A 144 16.63 -14.76 16.68
N ALA A 145 17.55 -14.77 15.70
CA ALA A 145 18.85 -14.11 15.80
C ALA A 145 18.76 -12.58 15.96
N CYS A 146 17.63 -11.98 15.58
CA CYS A 146 17.34 -10.58 15.85
C CYS A 146 16.98 -10.29 17.31
N GLU A 147 16.72 -11.30 18.13
CA GLU A 147 16.26 -11.17 19.52
C GLU A 147 15.12 -10.14 19.62
N PRO A 148 14.00 -10.31 18.87
CA PRO A 148 12.90 -9.35 18.87
C PRO A 148 12.12 -9.38 20.18
N ASP A 149 11.56 -8.23 20.58
CA ASP A 149 10.57 -8.12 21.65
C ASP A 149 9.13 -8.06 21.09
N VAL A 150 8.99 -7.85 19.79
CA VAL A 150 7.72 -8.01 19.07
C VAL A 150 7.96 -8.34 17.59
N ILE A 151 7.09 -9.17 17.02
CA ILE A 151 7.03 -9.48 15.59
C ILE A 151 5.70 -8.93 15.05
N ILE A 152 5.78 -7.96 14.14
CA ILE A 152 4.62 -7.28 13.55
C ILE A 152 4.37 -7.84 12.15
N ALA A 153 3.15 -8.32 11.91
CA ALA A 153 2.74 -8.93 10.65
C ALA A 153 1.22 -8.77 10.39
N SER A 154 0.67 -7.59 10.68
CA SER A 154 -0.78 -7.32 10.62
C SER A 154 -1.37 -7.43 9.20
N TYR A 155 -0.56 -7.33 8.15
CA TYR A 155 -0.94 -7.74 6.80
C TYR A 155 -0.09 -8.92 6.39
N SER A 156 -0.62 -10.11 6.59
CA SER A 156 0.05 -11.39 6.36
C SER A 156 -0.96 -12.50 6.05
N GLY A 157 -0.45 -13.69 5.79
CA GLY A 157 -1.26 -14.89 5.56
C GLY A 157 -0.75 -16.06 6.38
N PHE A 158 -0.33 -15.84 7.62
CA PHE A 158 0.14 -16.89 8.50
C PHE A 158 -0.92 -17.98 8.69
N THR A 159 -0.47 -19.21 8.69
CA THR A 159 -1.22 -20.33 9.26
C THR A 159 -1.10 -20.30 10.79
N GLU A 160 -2.01 -20.97 11.49
CA GLU A 160 -1.93 -21.11 12.94
C GLU A 160 -0.62 -21.78 13.39
N GLU A 161 -0.09 -22.71 12.60
CA GLU A 161 1.20 -23.38 12.87
C GLU A 161 2.37 -22.39 12.79
N GLU A 162 2.42 -21.54 11.74
CA GLU A 162 3.45 -20.51 11.59
C GLU A 162 3.37 -19.45 12.67
N TYR A 163 2.15 -19.01 13.02
CA TYR A 163 1.92 -18.11 14.15
C TYR A 163 2.46 -18.69 15.47
N ASN A 164 2.15 -19.95 15.74
CA ASN A 164 2.61 -20.61 16.97
C ASN A 164 4.13 -20.72 17.02
N LEU A 165 4.79 -21.07 15.91
CA LEU A 165 6.25 -21.15 15.84
C LEU A 165 6.93 -19.78 16.03
N LEU A 166 6.39 -18.72 15.42
CA LEU A 166 6.90 -17.36 15.63
C LEU A 166 6.67 -16.87 17.05
N SER A 167 5.55 -17.29 17.69
CA SER A 167 5.21 -16.93 19.06
C SER A 167 6.13 -17.58 20.12
N GLU A 168 6.87 -18.63 19.74
CA GLU A 168 7.94 -19.18 20.58
C GLU A 168 9.18 -18.26 20.64
N ILE A 169 9.33 -17.34 19.67
CA ILE A 169 10.44 -16.39 19.57
C ILE A 169 10.11 -15.10 20.33
N ALA A 170 8.96 -14.48 20.02
CA ALA A 170 8.49 -13.23 20.62
C ALA A 170 6.98 -13.07 20.43
N PRO A 171 6.30 -12.15 21.15
CA PRO A 171 4.92 -11.78 20.88
C PRO A 171 4.70 -11.43 19.41
N VAL A 172 3.69 -12.04 18.74
CA VAL A 172 3.38 -11.84 17.32
C VAL A 172 2.07 -11.10 17.18
N VAL A 173 2.06 -10.05 16.36
CA VAL A 173 0.86 -9.30 15.99
C VAL A 173 0.52 -9.62 14.52
N PRO A 174 -0.31 -10.63 14.25
CA PRO A 174 -0.74 -11.03 12.92
C PRO A 174 -1.95 -10.21 12.45
N PHE A 175 -2.58 -10.59 11.34
CA PHE A 175 -3.81 -9.99 10.85
C PHE A 175 -4.97 -10.13 11.85
N VAL A 176 -5.86 -9.11 11.86
CA VAL A 176 -6.92 -9.01 12.87
C VAL A 176 -8.02 -10.05 12.65
N GLU A 177 -8.55 -10.17 11.44
CA GLU A 177 -9.69 -11.05 11.14
C GLU A 177 -9.35 -12.14 10.12
N THR A 178 -8.91 -11.74 8.94
CA THR A 178 -8.70 -12.65 7.81
C THR A 178 -7.40 -12.36 7.10
N ALA A 179 -6.67 -13.42 6.75
CA ALA A 179 -5.43 -13.34 5.99
C ALA A 179 -5.58 -12.50 4.72
N TRP A 180 -4.63 -11.60 4.47
CA TRP A 180 -4.53 -10.75 3.27
C TRP A 180 -5.69 -9.78 3.03
N LYS A 181 -6.47 -9.44 4.08
CA LYS A 181 -7.60 -8.49 4.00
C LYS A 181 -7.43 -7.23 4.83
N THR A 182 -6.33 -7.08 5.55
CA THR A 182 -6.06 -5.88 6.36
C THR A 182 -5.87 -4.68 5.45
N SER A 183 -6.67 -3.63 5.64
CA SER A 183 -6.51 -2.38 4.90
C SER A 183 -5.22 -1.66 5.32
N TRP A 184 -4.70 -0.75 4.47
CA TRP A 184 -3.50 0.02 4.81
C TRP A 184 -3.69 0.89 6.06
N ARG A 185 -4.93 1.36 6.30
CA ARG A 185 -5.29 2.13 7.51
C ARG A 185 -5.21 1.24 8.75
N GLU A 186 -5.85 0.09 8.70
CA GLU A 186 -5.82 -0.88 9.79
C GLU A 186 -4.41 -1.39 10.05
N GLN A 187 -3.65 -1.75 9.03
CA GLN A 187 -2.25 -2.15 9.12
C GLN A 187 -1.42 -1.08 9.85
N THR A 188 -1.57 0.19 9.46
CA THR A 188 -0.86 1.31 10.09
C THR A 188 -1.21 1.45 11.56
N ILE A 189 -2.51 1.43 11.91
CA ILE A 189 -2.97 1.60 13.28
C ILE A 189 -2.58 0.40 14.16
N VAL A 190 -2.72 -0.82 13.66
CA VAL A 190 -2.34 -2.04 14.40
C VAL A 190 -0.84 -2.08 14.64
N ASN A 191 -0.02 -1.80 13.60
CA ASN A 191 1.43 -1.76 13.73
C ASN A 191 1.89 -0.66 14.71
N ALA A 192 1.30 0.54 14.62
CA ALA A 192 1.56 1.63 15.56
C ALA A 192 1.13 1.27 16.99
N THR A 193 -0.02 0.61 17.16
CA THR A 193 -0.50 0.15 18.46
C THR A 193 0.47 -0.84 19.10
N ALA A 194 1.00 -1.78 18.29
CA ALA A 194 2.01 -2.73 18.75
C ALA A 194 3.29 -2.06 19.28
N MET A 195 3.61 -0.88 18.75
CA MET A 195 4.76 -0.07 19.18
C MET A 195 4.44 0.88 20.36
N GLY A 196 3.18 0.92 20.82
CA GLY A 196 2.72 1.92 21.78
C GLY A 196 2.63 3.33 21.19
N MET A 197 2.38 3.46 19.89
CA MET A 197 2.33 4.70 19.13
C MET A 197 0.99 4.86 18.39
N LYS A 198 -0.10 4.38 19.03
CA LYS A 198 -1.41 4.36 18.39
C LYS A 198 -1.86 5.73 17.90
N ALA A 199 -1.69 6.77 18.72
CA ALA A 199 -2.09 8.12 18.37
C ALA A 199 -1.29 8.67 17.17
N GLU A 200 -0.01 8.39 17.11
CA GLU A 200 0.85 8.75 15.99
C GLU A 200 0.47 7.97 14.72
N GLY A 201 0.09 6.70 14.86
CA GLY A 201 -0.44 5.91 13.76
C GLY A 201 -1.77 6.43 13.22
N GLU A 202 -2.69 6.82 14.09
CA GLU A 202 -3.96 7.46 13.71
C GLU A 202 -3.70 8.80 12.98
N ALA A 203 -2.79 9.62 13.48
CA ALA A 203 -2.41 10.88 12.83
C ALA A 203 -1.78 10.66 11.46
N LEU A 204 -0.92 9.63 11.31
CA LEU A 204 -0.32 9.25 10.03
C LEU A 204 -1.38 8.80 9.00
N VAL A 205 -2.41 8.09 9.45
CA VAL A 205 -3.54 7.72 8.61
C VAL A 205 -4.32 8.96 8.16
N GLU A 206 -4.63 9.89 9.08
CA GLU A 206 -5.31 11.14 8.76
C GLU A 206 -4.53 11.99 7.76
N GLU A 207 -3.20 12.09 7.91
CA GLU A 207 -2.32 12.79 6.98
C GLU A 207 -2.32 12.14 5.59
N THR A 208 -2.23 10.81 5.53
CA THR A 208 -2.26 10.07 4.28
C THR A 208 -3.63 10.18 3.58
N ASP A 209 -4.73 10.13 4.34
CA ASP A 209 -6.08 10.35 3.82
C ASP A 209 -6.26 11.76 3.26
N ALA A 210 -5.70 12.77 3.92
CA ALA A 210 -5.71 14.14 3.43
C ALA A 210 -4.95 14.28 2.12
N LEU A 211 -3.78 13.65 2.00
CA LEU A 211 -3.01 13.59 0.75
C LEU A 211 -3.80 12.94 -0.38
N ILE A 212 -4.40 11.77 -0.14
CA ILE A 212 -5.23 11.08 -1.15
C ILE A 212 -6.36 12.00 -1.61
N LYS A 213 -7.08 12.60 -0.68
CA LYS A 213 -8.20 13.51 -0.99
C LYS A 213 -7.76 14.73 -1.79
N GLU A 214 -6.61 15.32 -1.46
CA GLU A 214 -6.04 16.44 -2.20
C GLU A 214 -5.78 16.03 -3.65
N LYS A 215 -5.04 14.94 -3.85
CA LYS A 215 -4.67 14.42 -5.17
C LYS A 215 -5.89 14.03 -6.01
N VAL A 216 -6.84 13.31 -5.43
CA VAL A 216 -8.09 12.92 -6.12
C VAL A 216 -8.92 14.15 -6.53
N SER A 217 -8.88 15.24 -5.77
CA SER A 217 -9.62 16.46 -6.12
C SER A 217 -9.16 17.11 -7.44
N GLU A 218 -7.99 16.75 -7.94
CA GLU A 218 -7.45 17.20 -9.21
C GLU A 218 -8.00 16.38 -10.42
N HIS A 219 -8.75 15.29 -10.13
CA HIS A 219 -9.28 14.33 -11.10
C HIS A 219 -10.82 14.26 -11.13
N PRO A 220 -11.52 15.35 -11.53
CA PRO A 220 -12.98 15.35 -11.59
C PRO A 220 -13.56 14.35 -12.58
N GLU A 221 -12.75 13.84 -13.52
CA GLU A 221 -13.14 12.81 -14.49
C GLU A 221 -13.49 11.47 -13.87
N PHE A 222 -13.13 11.23 -12.60
CA PHE A 222 -13.46 9.99 -11.89
C PHE A 222 -14.89 9.97 -11.34
N GLU A 223 -15.57 11.12 -11.26
CA GLU A 223 -16.93 11.19 -10.71
C GLU A 223 -17.88 10.21 -11.41
N GLY A 224 -18.44 9.27 -10.62
CA GLY A 224 -19.36 8.23 -11.09
C GLY A 224 -18.74 7.16 -11.97
N LYS A 225 -17.44 7.11 -12.15
CA LYS A 225 -16.75 6.04 -12.90
C LYS A 225 -16.53 4.82 -12.01
N LYS A 226 -16.75 3.64 -12.60
CA LYS A 226 -16.61 2.35 -11.93
C LYS A 226 -15.36 1.62 -12.39
N ALA A 227 -14.51 1.24 -11.45
CA ALA A 227 -13.29 0.52 -11.74
C ALA A 227 -13.19 -0.80 -10.97
N ALA A 228 -12.57 -1.79 -11.59
CA ALA A 228 -12.29 -3.06 -10.95
C ALA A 228 -10.87 -3.54 -11.28
N TYR A 229 -10.28 -4.30 -10.34
CA TYR A 229 -8.93 -4.81 -10.45
C TYR A 229 -8.92 -6.29 -10.83
N PHE A 230 -8.05 -6.67 -11.78
CA PHE A 230 -8.01 -8.00 -12.35
C PHE A 230 -6.58 -8.55 -12.44
N TRP A 231 -6.50 -9.87 -12.54
CA TRP A 231 -5.34 -10.58 -13.02
C TRP A 231 -5.73 -11.47 -14.21
N ILE A 232 -5.06 -11.31 -15.33
CA ILE A 232 -5.31 -12.04 -16.58
C ILE A 232 -3.98 -12.51 -17.13
N SER A 233 -3.89 -13.81 -17.47
CA SER A 233 -2.72 -14.31 -18.19
C SER A 233 -2.89 -14.06 -19.69
N GLN A 234 -1.91 -13.42 -20.32
CA GLN A 234 -1.88 -13.24 -21.77
C GLN A 234 -1.78 -14.55 -22.52
N ASP A 235 -1.09 -15.55 -21.95
CA ASP A 235 -0.92 -16.88 -22.57
C ASP A 235 -2.18 -17.74 -22.47
N ASP A 236 -3.03 -17.51 -21.47
CA ASP A 236 -4.28 -18.23 -21.25
C ASP A 236 -5.35 -17.33 -20.64
N MET A 237 -6.19 -16.76 -21.49
CA MET A 237 -7.32 -15.92 -21.09
C MET A 237 -8.61 -16.71 -20.85
N SER A 238 -8.57 -18.05 -20.79
CA SER A 238 -9.76 -18.88 -20.58
C SER A 238 -10.44 -18.61 -19.24
N VAL A 239 -9.68 -18.24 -18.25
CA VAL A 239 -10.10 -17.79 -16.93
C VAL A 239 -9.23 -16.63 -16.47
N PHE A 240 -9.81 -15.75 -15.67
CA PHE A 240 -9.10 -14.63 -15.04
C PHE A 240 -9.67 -14.39 -13.63
N TYR A 241 -8.95 -13.60 -12.85
CA TYR A 241 -9.33 -13.30 -11.48
C TYR A 241 -9.81 -11.85 -11.38
N ALA A 242 -10.96 -11.63 -10.74
CA ALA A 242 -11.40 -10.32 -10.28
C ALA A 242 -11.11 -10.21 -8.78
N TYR A 243 -10.43 -9.15 -8.36
CA TYR A 243 -10.21 -8.84 -6.96
C TYR A 243 -11.46 -8.17 -6.39
N LEU A 244 -11.84 -8.59 -5.18
CA LEU A 244 -13.06 -8.15 -4.52
C LEU A 244 -12.81 -6.95 -3.58
N PRO A 245 -13.84 -6.23 -3.14
CA PRO A 245 -13.68 -5.01 -2.31
C PRO A 245 -12.94 -5.22 -0.99
N ASN A 246 -12.81 -6.45 -0.51
CA ASN A 246 -12.03 -6.79 0.67
C ASN A 246 -10.53 -7.03 0.38
N ASP A 247 -10.10 -6.94 -0.88
CA ASP A 247 -8.69 -6.91 -1.28
C ASP A 247 -8.18 -5.47 -1.24
N PRO A 248 -7.02 -5.19 -0.62
CA PRO A 248 -6.48 -3.84 -0.54
C PRO A 248 -6.28 -3.12 -1.89
N ARG A 249 -5.98 -3.85 -2.96
CA ARG A 249 -5.82 -3.27 -4.32
C ARG A 249 -7.15 -2.80 -4.88
N ALA A 250 -8.21 -3.59 -4.70
CA ALA A 250 -9.54 -3.23 -5.16
C ALA A 250 -10.15 -2.09 -4.32
N SER A 251 -10.00 -2.15 -2.99
CA SER A 251 -10.48 -1.08 -2.10
C SER A 251 -9.72 0.24 -2.32
N TYR A 252 -8.47 0.21 -2.71
CA TYR A 252 -7.69 1.42 -2.99
C TYR A 252 -8.26 2.21 -4.17
N LEU A 253 -8.87 1.56 -5.16
CA LEU A 253 -9.58 2.27 -6.24
C LEU A 253 -10.70 3.18 -5.72
N ASN A 254 -11.36 2.78 -4.63
CA ASN A 254 -12.37 3.63 -3.99
C ASN A 254 -11.72 4.82 -3.28
N ASP A 255 -10.58 4.63 -2.62
CA ASP A 255 -9.81 5.74 -2.05
C ASP A 255 -9.40 6.75 -3.14
N LEU A 256 -9.11 6.27 -4.36
CA LEU A 256 -8.76 7.10 -5.51
C LEU A 256 -9.98 7.72 -6.24
N GLY A 257 -11.17 7.65 -5.64
CA GLY A 257 -12.37 8.36 -6.13
C GLY A 257 -13.20 7.59 -7.16
N LEU A 258 -12.90 6.32 -7.41
CA LEU A 258 -13.64 5.44 -8.31
C LEU A 258 -14.65 4.59 -7.54
N GLU A 259 -15.77 4.23 -8.17
CA GLU A 259 -16.77 3.36 -7.57
C GLU A 259 -16.50 1.89 -7.88
N THR A 260 -16.85 1.00 -6.95
CA THR A 260 -16.84 -0.44 -7.23
C THR A 260 -18.06 -0.79 -8.10
N PRO A 261 -17.90 -1.53 -9.22
CA PRO A 261 -19.01 -2.00 -10.04
C PRO A 261 -19.97 -2.88 -9.26
N GLU A 262 -21.28 -2.77 -9.53
CA GLU A 262 -22.31 -3.57 -8.87
C GLU A 262 -22.14 -5.07 -9.13
N SER A 263 -21.63 -5.41 -10.32
CA SER A 263 -21.27 -6.78 -10.67
C SER A 263 -20.21 -7.37 -9.73
N ILE A 264 -19.19 -6.57 -9.37
CA ILE A 264 -18.13 -6.98 -8.45
C ILE A 264 -18.67 -7.08 -7.01
N LEU A 265 -19.53 -6.13 -6.59
CA LEU A 265 -20.22 -6.21 -5.28
C LEU A 265 -21.04 -7.49 -5.17
N SER A 266 -21.81 -7.84 -6.21
CA SER A 266 -22.63 -9.06 -6.25
C SER A 266 -21.77 -10.33 -6.19
N LEU A 267 -20.60 -10.34 -6.82
CA LEU A 267 -19.65 -11.45 -6.71
C LEU A 267 -19.10 -11.59 -5.28
N ALA A 268 -18.85 -10.46 -4.60
CA ALA A 268 -18.34 -10.45 -3.24
C ALA A 268 -19.34 -11.01 -2.21
N GLU A 269 -20.65 -10.84 -2.41
CA GLU A 269 -21.68 -11.41 -1.53
C GLU A 269 -21.66 -12.94 -1.47
N SER A 270 -21.08 -13.59 -2.47
CA SER A 270 -21.07 -15.05 -2.60
C SER A 270 -19.90 -15.75 -1.92
N THR A 271 -18.89 -14.99 -1.42
CA THR A 271 -17.64 -15.57 -0.93
C THR A 271 -16.91 -14.68 0.08
N GLU A 272 -16.17 -15.31 0.97
CA GLU A 272 -15.21 -14.65 1.87
C GLU A 272 -13.81 -14.52 1.25
N ALA A 273 -13.60 -15.00 0.02
CA ALA A 273 -12.30 -14.87 -0.64
C ALA A 273 -11.99 -13.40 -1.00
N PHE A 274 -10.73 -13.07 -1.21
CA PHE A 274 -10.30 -11.75 -1.68
C PHE A 274 -10.38 -11.61 -3.22
N SER A 275 -10.60 -12.72 -3.94
CA SER A 275 -10.76 -12.76 -5.39
C SER A 275 -11.66 -13.90 -5.83
N VAL A 276 -12.24 -13.77 -7.00
CA VAL A 276 -13.03 -14.83 -7.68
C VAL A 276 -12.48 -15.11 -9.05
N THR A 277 -12.62 -16.37 -9.48
CA THR A 277 -12.28 -16.79 -10.84
C THR A 277 -13.49 -16.56 -11.74
N ILE A 278 -13.26 -15.87 -12.85
CA ILE A 278 -14.27 -15.65 -13.90
C ILE A 278 -13.85 -16.40 -15.15
N SER A 279 -14.75 -17.21 -15.71
CA SER A 279 -14.55 -17.80 -17.03
C SER A 279 -14.72 -16.73 -18.12
N ARG A 280 -13.88 -16.76 -19.14
CA ARG A 280 -13.99 -15.88 -20.31
C ARG A 280 -15.39 -15.87 -20.96
N GLU A 281 -16.12 -16.97 -20.84
CA GLU A 281 -17.49 -17.07 -21.37
C GLU A 281 -18.49 -16.19 -20.59
N ASN A 282 -18.13 -15.78 -19.37
CA ASN A 282 -18.97 -15.00 -18.45
C ASN A 282 -18.61 -13.51 -18.42
N THR A 283 -17.96 -12.98 -19.45
CA THR A 283 -17.60 -11.55 -19.53
C THR A 283 -18.81 -10.62 -19.48
N ASP A 284 -20.02 -11.11 -19.81
CA ASP A 284 -21.27 -10.37 -19.67
C ASP A 284 -21.56 -9.93 -18.22
N LEU A 285 -20.93 -10.56 -17.22
CA LEU A 285 -20.99 -10.13 -15.82
C LEU A 285 -20.30 -8.77 -15.58
N LEU A 286 -19.41 -8.35 -16.47
CA LEU A 286 -18.59 -7.15 -16.32
C LEU A 286 -19.10 -5.97 -17.17
N ASN A 287 -20.39 -5.93 -17.45
CA ASN A 287 -21.01 -4.91 -18.30
C ASN A 287 -21.05 -3.50 -17.69
N ASP A 288 -20.80 -3.37 -16.40
CA ASP A 288 -20.78 -2.12 -15.64
C ASP A 288 -19.36 -1.71 -15.19
N VAL A 289 -18.32 -2.36 -15.74
CA VAL A 289 -16.92 -2.00 -15.50
C VAL A 289 -16.52 -0.94 -16.53
N ASP A 290 -16.34 0.30 -16.08
CA ASP A 290 -15.91 1.42 -16.91
C ASP A 290 -14.40 1.41 -17.15
N ILE A 291 -13.61 1.14 -16.09
CA ILE A 291 -12.15 1.07 -16.12
C ILE A 291 -11.71 -0.30 -15.59
N MET A 292 -10.89 -0.99 -16.38
CA MET A 292 -10.26 -2.25 -16.00
C MET A 292 -8.81 -2.00 -15.61
N VAL A 293 -8.44 -2.25 -14.36
CA VAL A 293 -7.05 -2.26 -13.92
C VAL A 293 -6.54 -3.68 -13.92
N VAL A 294 -5.42 -3.95 -14.59
CA VAL A 294 -4.94 -5.32 -14.75
C VAL A 294 -3.42 -5.37 -14.80
N TYR A 295 -2.83 -6.39 -14.18
CA TYR A 295 -1.42 -6.66 -14.35
C TYR A 295 -1.14 -7.14 -15.78
N GLY A 296 -0.22 -6.48 -16.48
CA GLY A 296 0.15 -6.81 -17.84
C GLY A 296 0.96 -5.73 -18.53
N ASP A 297 1.42 -6.04 -19.73
CA ASP A 297 2.12 -5.13 -20.63
C ASP A 297 1.24 -4.70 -21.81
N GLU A 298 1.77 -3.86 -22.71
CA GLU A 298 1.06 -3.36 -23.90
C GLU A 298 0.45 -4.48 -24.77
N GLY A 299 1.08 -5.64 -24.84
CA GLY A 299 0.59 -6.77 -25.61
C GLY A 299 -0.70 -7.38 -25.05
N LEU A 300 -0.97 -7.21 -23.75
CA LEU A 300 -2.20 -7.70 -23.14
C LEU A 300 -3.44 -6.94 -23.66
N LEU A 301 -3.38 -5.63 -23.79
CA LEU A 301 -4.53 -4.85 -24.30
C LEU A 301 -4.87 -5.27 -25.74
N GLU A 302 -3.87 -5.44 -26.61
CA GLU A 302 -4.08 -5.94 -27.96
C GLU A 302 -4.72 -7.33 -27.97
N ALA A 303 -4.25 -8.22 -27.08
CA ALA A 303 -4.80 -9.57 -26.96
C ALA A 303 -6.25 -9.57 -26.46
N LEU A 304 -6.58 -8.73 -25.47
CA LEU A 304 -7.94 -8.54 -24.98
C LEU A 304 -8.88 -8.02 -26.08
N GLN A 305 -8.44 -7.05 -26.86
CA GLN A 305 -9.22 -6.48 -27.97
C GLN A 305 -9.35 -7.41 -29.17
N ALA A 306 -8.41 -8.33 -29.36
CA ALA A 306 -8.49 -9.35 -30.40
C ALA A 306 -9.46 -10.51 -30.04
N ASP A 307 -9.77 -10.70 -28.74
CA ASP A 307 -10.68 -11.75 -28.29
C ASP A 307 -12.15 -11.28 -28.34
N PRO A 308 -13.04 -11.97 -29.10
CA PRO A 308 -14.42 -11.53 -29.28
C PRO A 308 -15.27 -11.57 -27.99
N LEU A 309 -14.87 -12.33 -26.97
CA LEU A 309 -15.56 -12.40 -25.69
C LEU A 309 -15.07 -11.28 -24.75
N MET A 310 -13.76 -11.05 -24.68
CA MET A 310 -13.21 -9.96 -23.88
C MET A 310 -13.63 -8.59 -24.42
N MET A 311 -13.78 -8.43 -25.72
CA MET A 311 -14.33 -7.21 -26.37
C MET A 311 -15.79 -6.89 -26.00
N ARG A 312 -16.47 -7.75 -25.25
CA ARG A 312 -17.80 -7.42 -24.71
C ARG A 312 -17.74 -6.58 -23.46
N ILE A 313 -16.59 -6.57 -22.77
CA ILE A 313 -16.38 -5.76 -21.58
C ILE A 313 -16.24 -4.29 -22.03
N PRO A 314 -17.04 -3.34 -21.54
CA PRO A 314 -17.00 -1.95 -21.99
C PRO A 314 -15.62 -1.31 -21.85
N ALA A 315 -14.93 -1.56 -20.74
CA ALA A 315 -13.56 -1.08 -20.52
C ALA A 315 -12.60 -1.55 -21.63
N VAL A 316 -12.66 -2.83 -22.05
CA VAL A 316 -11.82 -3.37 -23.13
C VAL A 316 -12.21 -2.77 -24.48
N GLN A 317 -13.51 -2.66 -24.75
CA GLN A 317 -14.03 -2.09 -25.98
C GLN A 317 -13.57 -0.65 -26.20
N ASN A 318 -13.62 0.16 -25.15
CA ASN A 318 -13.22 1.57 -25.16
C ASN A 318 -11.70 1.76 -25.03
N GLY A 319 -10.95 0.71 -24.71
CA GLY A 319 -9.53 0.81 -24.37
C GLY A 319 -9.26 1.47 -23.01
N ALA A 320 -10.29 1.56 -22.15
CA ALA A 320 -10.19 2.08 -20.79
C ALA A 320 -9.57 1.01 -19.85
N VAL A 321 -8.38 0.55 -20.20
CA VAL A 321 -7.63 -0.49 -19.51
C VAL A 321 -6.31 0.09 -19.00
N VAL A 322 -6.13 0.07 -17.70
CA VAL A 322 -4.89 0.45 -17.03
C VAL A 322 -4.02 -0.79 -16.90
N LEU A 323 -2.95 -0.84 -17.66
CA LEU A 323 -1.97 -1.92 -17.60
C LEU A 323 -0.94 -1.59 -16.52
N ILE A 324 -0.85 -2.44 -15.52
CA ILE A 324 0.16 -2.35 -14.46
C ILE A 324 1.30 -3.31 -14.81
N ASP A 325 2.36 -2.76 -15.38
CA ASP A 325 3.55 -3.55 -15.68
C ASP A 325 4.18 -4.08 -14.40
N SER A 326 4.21 -5.39 -14.28
CA SER A 326 4.76 -6.11 -13.13
C SER A 326 6.24 -5.82 -12.87
N THR A 327 6.93 -5.14 -13.77
CA THR A 327 8.31 -4.68 -13.60
C THR A 327 8.40 -3.27 -13.01
N THR A 328 7.33 -2.60 -12.63
CA THR A 328 7.30 -1.22 -12.13
C THR A 328 7.14 -1.13 -10.60
N ALA A 329 7.49 0.01 -10.00
CA ALA A 329 7.23 0.28 -8.59
C ALA A 329 5.72 0.35 -8.31
N LEU A 330 4.96 0.90 -9.26
CA LEU A 330 3.51 1.01 -9.18
C LEU A 330 2.86 -0.36 -8.97
N ALA A 331 3.40 -1.43 -9.60
CA ALA A 331 2.86 -2.78 -9.42
C ALA A 331 2.81 -3.23 -7.95
N ALA A 332 3.83 -2.90 -7.16
CA ALA A 332 3.80 -3.14 -5.72
C ALA A 332 2.94 -2.12 -4.96
N ALA A 333 2.96 -0.85 -5.38
CA ALA A 333 2.26 0.23 -4.72
C ALA A 333 0.74 0.16 -4.89
N THR A 334 0.22 -0.63 -5.86
CA THR A 334 -1.22 -0.91 -5.95
C THR A 334 -1.76 -1.68 -4.74
N THR A 335 -0.89 -2.38 -3.99
CA THR A 335 -1.18 -2.84 -2.63
C THR A 335 -0.69 -1.76 -1.67
N PRO A 336 -1.56 -0.83 -1.25
CA PRO A 336 -1.14 0.44 -0.65
C PRO A 336 -0.56 0.29 0.75
N SER A 337 0.37 1.17 1.08
CA SER A 337 0.89 1.41 2.43
C SER A 337 1.10 2.91 2.65
N VAL A 338 1.32 3.34 3.88
CA VAL A 338 1.59 4.75 4.21
C VAL A 338 2.83 5.33 3.54
N LEU A 339 3.77 4.50 3.08
CA LEU A 339 4.94 4.94 2.32
C LEU A 339 4.75 4.79 0.82
N SER A 340 4.05 3.74 0.35
CA SER A 340 3.85 3.54 -1.09
C SER A 340 2.84 4.52 -1.68
N ILE A 341 1.82 4.93 -0.92
CA ILE A 341 0.81 5.89 -1.37
C ILE A 341 1.45 7.21 -1.81
N PRO A 342 2.18 7.97 -0.96
CA PRO A 342 2.80 9.21 -1.38
C PRO A 342 3.86 9.03 -2.47
N TYR A 343 4.43 7.83 -2.60
CA TYR A 343 5.42 7.52 -3.62
C TYR A 343 4.81 7.37 -5.02
N ALA A 344 3.65 6.73 -5.15
CA ALA A 344 3.13 6.29 -6.44
C ALA A 344 1.75 6.87 -6.83
N ILE A 345 1.11 7.65 -5.97
CA ILE A 345 -0.27 8.11 -6.20
C ILE A 345 -0.40 8.95 -7.48
N ASP A 346 0.54 9.84 -7.76
CA ASP A 346 0.49 10.71 -8.94
C ASP A 346 0.56 9.90 -10.26
N GLU A 347 1.43 8.89 -10.31
CA GLU A 347 1.53 7.99 -11.46
C GLU A 347 0.23 7.19 -11.64
N TYR A 348 -0.31 6.66 -10.55
CA TYR A 348 -1.52 5.85 -10.61
C TYR A 348 -2.74 6.67 -11.04
N LEU A 349 -2.92 7.86 -10.48
CA LEU A 349 -4.00 8.77 -10.87
C LEU A 349 -3.88 9.20 -12.33
N THR A 350 -2.68 9.43 -12.84
CA THR A 350 -2.43 9.75 -14.25
C THR A 350 -2.93 8.63 -15.16
N LEU A 351 -2.55 7.38 -14.89
CA LEU A 351 -2.98 6.22 -15.68
C LEU A 351 -4.50 5.99 -15.63
N LEU A 352 -5.10 6.16 -14.45
CA LEU A 352 -6.56 6.08 -14.28
C LEU A 352 -7.27 7.21 -15.04
N GLY A 353 -6.73 8.42 -15.02
CA GLY A 353 -7.25 9.59 -15.77
C GLY A 353 -7.24 9.35 -17.27
N GLU A 354 -6.12 8.88 -17.81
CA GLU A 354 -5.99 8.50 -19.22
C GLU A 354 -7.01 7.42 -19.64
N ALA A 355 -7.32 6.48 -18.74
CA ALA A 355 -8.34 5.47 -18.99
C ALA A 355 -9.76 6.07 -18.92
N ALA A 356 -10.02 6.97 -17.97
CA ALA A 356 -11.32 7.61 -17.80
C ALA A 356 -11.69 8.50 -19.02
N GLU A 357 -10.72 9.15 -19.65
CA GLU A 357 -10.92 9.96 -20.86
C GLU A 357 -11.46 9.11 -22.02
N LYS A 358 -10.99 7.87 -22.18
CA LYS A 358 -11.42 6.96 -23.26
C LYS A 358 -12.88 6.51 -23.16
N ILE A 359 -13.52 6.65 -22.00
CA ILE A 359 -14.94 6.30 -21.82
C ILE A 359 -15.86 7.36 -22.45
N ASN A 360 -15.39 8.59 -22.61
CA ASN A 360 -16.17 9.73 -23.05
C ASN A 360 -16.00 10.03 -24.56
N GLU A 361 -15.15 9.28 -25.26
CA GLU A 361 -14.98 9.33 -26.71
C GLU A 361 -15.92 8.34 -27.43
#